data_4abb28b1873cd44996f62d8821841754
#
_entry.id   4abb28b1873cd44996f62d8821841754
#
_cell.length_a   1.000
_cell.length_b   1.000
_cell.length_c   1.000
_cell.angle_alpha   90.00
_cell.angle_beta   90.00
_cell.angle_gamma   90.00
#
_symmetry.space_group_name_H-M   'P 1'
#
loop_
_entity.id
_entity.type
_entity.pdbx_description
1 polymer ?
#
loop_
_entity_poly.entity_id
_entity_poly.type
_entity_poly.pdbx_seq_one_letter_code
_entity_poly.pdbx_strand_id
1 'polypeptide(L)'
;MTIQGSSAVLAMNSAENRHNPEFLAEFNQHLDTIEADQKITSVVLTSTSDKNWSLGIDLEWMSQPTNSAEGISDFMTGVTGLLKRIVTFPMPIIAALNGHAYGNGAVLACACDFRFMKSDKGFFCFPEVDVMVPFFPSMFPLINKAVPQT
;
A
#
# COMPACT_ATOMS: atom_id res chain seq x y z
N MET A 1 3.53 10.06 -10.63
CA MET A 1 4.70 9.21 -10.93
C MET A 1 5.78 10.05 -11.60
N THR A 2 7.06 9.84 -11.26
CA THR A 2 8.25 10.44 -11.90
C THR A 2 9.30 9.37 -12.15
N ILE A 3 10.19 9.59 -13.13
CA ILE A 3 11.27 8.65 -13.46
C ILE A 3 12.61 9.28 -13.04
N GLN A 4 13.43 8.53 -12.33
CA GLN A 4 14.78 8.91 -11.90
C GLN A 4 15.77 7.82 -12.34
N GLY A 5 16.52 8.07 -13.41
CA GLY A 5 17.34 7.05 -14.04
C GLY A 5 16.48 5.89 -14.57
N SER A 6 16.70 4.68 -14.07
CA SER A 6 15.90 3.50 -14.36
C SER A 6 14.88 3.15 -13.26
N SER A 7 14.64 4.04 -12.29
CA SER A 7 13.70 3.83 -11.21
C SER A 7 12.44 4.67 -11.40
N ALA A 8 11.26 4.06 -11.28
CA ALA A 8 10.00 4.77 -11.18
C ALA A 8 9.75 5.17 -9.72
N VAL A 9 9.51 6.45 -9.46
CA VAL A 9 9.09 6.95 -8.16
C VAL A 9 7.58 7.18 -8.20
N LEU A 10 6.83 6.33 -7.52
CA LEU A 10 5.38 6.42 -7.37
C LEU A 10 5.07 7.05 -6.01
N ALA A 11 4.74 8.34 -6.04
CA ALA A 11 4.40 9.09 -4.84
C ALA A 11 2.88 9.17 -4.70
N MET A 12 2.34 8.57 -3.67
CA MET A 12 0.95 8.73 -3.24
C MET A 12 0.72 10.18 -2.82
N ASN A 13 -0.36 10.82 -3.29
CA ASN A 13 -0.54 12.27 -3.23
C ASN A 13 -1.81 12.75 -2.54
N SER A 14 -2.51 11.89 -1.81
CA SER A 14 -3.58 12.31 -0.90
C SER A 14 -3.04 12.53 0.52
N ALA A 15 -3.73 13.31 1.35
CA ALA A 15 -3.25 13.68 2.68
C ALA A 15 -2.98 12.47 3.60
N GLU A 16 -3.81 11.44 3.49
CA GLU A 16 -3.75 10.23 4.32
C GLU A 16 -3.46 8.97 3.50
N ASN A 17 -3.50 9.06 2.18
CA ASN A 17 -3.28 7.95 1.25
C ASN A 17 -4.10 6.72 1.65
N ARG A 18 -5.41 6.95 1.89
CA ARG A 18 -6.34 5.88 2.24
C ARG A 18 -6.72 5.07 1.02
N HIS A 19 -6.88 3.78 1.25
CA HIS A 19 -7.21 2.82 0.20
C HIS A 19 -8.73 2.72 0.05
N ASN A 20 -9.20 3.11 -1.13
CA ASN A 20 -10.56 2.97 -1.61
C ASN A 20 -10.52 2.51 -3.08
N PRO A 21 -11.65 2.29 -3.78
CA PRO A 21 -11.63 1.80 -5.15
C PRO A 21 -10.87 2.70 -6.13
N GLU A 22 -10.93 4.03 -5.95
CA GLU A 22 -10.21 4.99 -6.79
C GLU A 22 -8.70 4.83 -6.62
N PHE A 23 -8.23 4.78 -5.36
CA PHE A 23 -6.83 4.50 -5.05
C PHE A 23 -6.34 3.21 -5.72
N LEU A 24 -7.13 2.11 -5.64
CA LEU A 24 -6.75 0.83 -6.25
C LEU A 24 -6.65 0.94 -7.78
N ALA A 25 -7.60 1.64 -8.41
CA ALA A 25 -7.63 1.82 -9.85
C ALA A 25 -6.42 2.62 -10.34
N GLU A 26 -6.14 3.78 -9.73
CA GLU A 26 -4.99 4.62 -10.06
C GLU A 26 -3.66 3.90 -9.83
N PHE A 27 -3.54 3.20 -8.70
CA PHE A 27 -2.32 2.47 -8.37
C PHE A 27 -2.03 1.38 -9.39
N ASN A 28 -3.04 0.59 -9.77
CA ASN A 28 -2.89 -0.44 -10.79
C ASN A 28 -2.55 0.14 -12.16
N GLN A 29 -3.15 1.26 -12.56
CA GLN A 29 -2.82 1.95 -13.81
C GLN A 29 -1.35 2.40 -13.86
N HIS A 30 -0.83 2.89 -12.73
CA HIS A 30 0.59 3.24 -12.65
C HIS A 30 1.49 2.01 -12.74
N LEU A 31 1.12 0.91 -12.08
CA LEU A 31 1.87 -0.35 -12.21
C LEU A 31 1.85 -0.88 -13.64
N ASP A 32 0.72 -0.78 -14.36
CA ASP A 32 0.63 -1.16 -15.79
C ASP A 32 1.61 -0.34 -16.64
N THR A 33 1.65 0.98 -16.40
CA THR A 33 2.56 1.89 -17.11
C THR A 33 4.03 1.55 -16.84
N ILE A 34 4.37 1.26 -15.57
CA ILE A 34 5.72 0.89 -15.17
C ILE A 34 6.15 -0.44 -15.80
N GLU A 35 5.28 -1.44 -15.75
CA GLU A 35 5.55 -2.79 -16.26
C GLU A 35 5.74 -2.81 -17.78
N ALA A 36 5.07 -1.90 -18.49
CA ALA A 36 5.19 -1.76 -19.95
C ALA A 36 6.49 -1.05 -20.40
N ASP A 37 7.15 -0.30 -19.52
CA ASP A 37 8.38 0.44 -19.86
C ASP A 37 9.63 -0.38 -19.53
N GLN A 38 10.23 -0.98 -20.55
CA GLN A 38 11.46 -1.81 -20.44
C GLN A 38 12.69 -1.06 -19.89
N LYS A 39 12.65 0.26 -19.78
CA LYS A 39 13.74 1.06 -19.21
C LYS A 39 13.66 1.15 -17.71
N ILE A 40 12.51 0.83 -17.13
CA ILE A 40 12.32 0.81 -15.69
C ILE A 40 12.73 -0.55 -15.14
N THR A 41 13.55 -0.55 -14.10
CA THR A 41 14.07 -1.76 -13.47
C THR A 41 13.78 -1.84 -11.98
N SER A 42 13.21 -0.80 -11.40
CA SER A 42 12.80 -0.75 -9.98
C SER A 42 11.73 0.30 -9.73
N VAL A 43 10.98 0.13 -8.65
CA VAL A 43 9.93 1.05 -8.21
C VAL A 43 10.22 1.51 -6.78
N VAL A 44 10.09 2.81 -6.54
CA VAL A 44 10.10 3.39 -5.20
C VAL A 44 8.70 3.92 -4.91
N LEU A 45 8.06 3.34 -3.90
CA LEU A 45 6.75 3.77 -3.42
C LEU A 45 6.92 4.69 -2.22
N THR A 46 6.43 5.91 -2.32
CA THR A 46 6.54 6.93 -1.25
C THR A 46 5.25 7.75 -1.14
N SER A 47 5.25 8.80 -0.32
CA SER A 47 4.15 9.74 -0.17
C SER A 47 4.61 11.18 -0.35
N THR A 48 3.74 12.04 -0.87
CA THR A 48 3.95 13.50 -0.87
C THR A 48 3.60 14.13 0.49
N SER A 49 2.88 13.43 1.35
CA SER A 49 2.53 13.89 2.70
C SER A 49 3.74 13.75 3.63
N ASP A 50 4.05 14.81 4.37
CA ASP A 50 5.11 14.80 5.39
C ASP A 50 4.73 14.01 6.64
N LYS A 51 3.45 13.74 6.85
CA LYS A 51 2.92 13.08 8.03
C LYS A 51 2.62 11.61 7.78
N ASN A 52 1.96 11.31 6.68
CA ASN A 52 1.41 9.99 6.42
C ASN A 52 2.02 9.36 5.16
N TRP A 53 2.54 8.16 5.29
CA TRP A 53 2.85 7.34 4.14
C TRP A 53 1.57 6.70 3.61
N SER A 54 0.81 5.99 4.45
CA SER A 54 -0.56 5.55 4.20
C SER A 54 -1.23 5.12 5.50
N LEU A 55 -2.48 5.55 5.69
CA LEU A 55 -3.31 5.14 6.84
C LEU A 55 -4.20 3.92 6.53
N GLY A 56 -3.98 3.25 5.41
CA GLY A 56 -4.66 2.00 5.07
C GLY A 56 -6.08 2.18 4.54
N ILE A 57 -6.97 1.25 4.87
CA ILE A 57 -8.34 1.22 4.35
C ILE A 57 -9.11 2.49 4.70
N ASP A 58 -9.85 3.00 3.73
CA ASP A 58 -10.80 4.10 3.91
C ASP A 58 -12.08 3.59 4.58
N LEU A 59 -12.08 3.60 5.92
CA LEU A 59 -13.23 3.15 6.71
C LEU A 59 -14.42 4.09 6.55
N GLU A 60 -14.20 5.37 6.29
CA GLU A 60 -15.26 6.33 6.03
C GLU A 60 -15.98 5.97 4.72
N TRP A 61 -15.22 5.69 3.66
CA TRP A 61 -15.78 5.18 2.41
C TRP A 61 -16.57 3.88 2.64
N MET A 62 -16.01 2.92 3.37
CA MET A 62 -16.69 1.64 3.67
C MET A 62 -18.00 1.80 4.43
N SER A 63 -18.10 2.81 5.30
CA SER A 63 -19.30 3.04 6.14
C SER A 63 -20.41 3.81 5.44
N GLN A 64 -20.19 4.28 4.21
CA GLN A 64 -21.21 5.04 3.49
C GLN A 64 -22.42 4.16 3.16
N PRO A 65 -23.65 4.63 3.44
CA PRO A 65 -24.87 3.87 3.17
C PRO A 65 -25.11 3.53 1.70
N THR A 66 -24.42 4.23 0.80
CA THR A 66 -24.48 4.01 -0.66
C THR A 66 -23.68 2.79 -1.11
N ASN A 67 -22.75 2.30 -0.29
CA ASN A 67 -21.91 1.16 -0.62
C ASN A 67 -22.63 -0.14 -0.26
N SER A 68 -22.90 -0.96 -1.28
CA SER A 68 -23.47 -2.29 -1.08
C SER A 68 -22.47 -3.26 -0.45
N ALA A 69 -22.97 -4.30 0.19
CA ALA A 69 -22.12 -5.38 0.71
C ALA A 69 -21.28 -6.03 -0.39
N GLU A 70 -21.82 -6.17 -1.60
CA GLU A 70 -21.13 -6.66 -2.78
C GLU A 70 -19.99 -5.71 -3.20
N GLY A 71 -20.25 -4.41 -3.28
CA GLY A 71 -19.23 -3.40 -3.61
C GLY A 71 -18.07 -3.36 -2.60
N ILE A 72 -18.38 -3.54 -1.30
CA ILE A 72 -17.34 -3.67 -0.26
C ILE A 72 -16.54 -4.96 -0.46
N SER A 73 -17.20 -6.07 -0.75
CA SER A 73 -16.54 -7.36 -1.02
C SER A 73 -15.62 -7.27 -2.24
N ASP A 74 -16.06 -6.64 -3.32
CA ASP A 74 -15.27 -6.43 -4.52
C ASP A 74 -14.05 -5.55 -4.26
N PHE A 75 -14.23 -4.47 -3.49
CA PHE A 75 -13.14 -3.63 -3.06
C PHE A 75 -12.09 -4.41 -2.26
N MET A 76 -12.51 -5.22 -1.28
CA MET A 76 -11.58 -6.03 -0.47
C MET A 76 -10.87 -7.12 -1.28
N THR A 77 -11.55 -7.66 -2.30
CA THR A 77 -10.93 -8.54 -3.30
C THR A 77 -9.88 -7.79 -4.10
N GLY A 78 -10.17 -6.56 -4.51
CA GLY A 78 -9.22 -5.67 -5.17
C GLY A 78 -7.99 -5.33 -4.31
N VAL A 79 -8.19 -5.08 -3.00
CA VAL A 79 -7.08 -4.88 -2.04
C VAL A 79 -6.14 -6.10 -2.03
N THR A 80 -6.72 -7.29 -1.90
CA THR A 80 -5.94 -8.55 -1.92
C THR A 80 -5.23 -8.74 -3.27
N GLY A 81 -5.90 -8.40 -4.37
CA GLY A 81 -5.33 -8.43 -5.72
C GLY A 81 -4.12 -7.51 -5.88
N LEU A 82 -4.21 -6.27 -5.36
CA LEU A 82 -3.10 -5.32 -5.38
C LEU A 82 -1.91 -5.84 -4.55
N LEU A 83 -2.14 -6.34 -3.34
CA LEU A 83 -1.06 -6.90 -2.51
C LEU A 83 -0.36 -8.08 -3.22
N LYS A 84 -1.14 -8.98 -3.84
CA LYS A 84 -0.60 -10.07 -4.64
C LYS A 84 0.23 -9.55 -5.81
N ARG A 85 -0.26 -8.55 -6.53
CA ARG A 85 0.45 -7.94 -7.66
C ARG A 85 1.80 -7.38 -7.25
N ILE A 86 1.87 -6.67 -6.11
CA ILE A 86 3.12 -6.11 -5.58
C ILE A 86 4.13 -7.22 -5.26
N VAL A 87 3.69 -8.28 -4.58
CA VAL A 87 4.56 -9.42 -4.23
C VAL A 87 5.12 -10.14 -5.47
N THR A 88 4.35 -10.18 -6.55
CA THR A 88 4.73 -10.88 -7.80
C THR A 88 5.18 -9.93 -8.91
N PHE A 89 5.42 -8.66 -8.59
CA PHE A 89 5.82 -7.67 -9.59
C PHE A 89 7.18 -8.03 -10.20
N PRO A 90 7.38 -7.87 -11.53
CA PRO A 90 8.57 -8.38 -12.22
C PRO A 90 9.86 -7.59 -11.94
N MET A 91 9.80 -6.59 -11.06
CA MET A 91 10.97 -5.82 -10.63
C MET A 91 10.84 -5.43 -9.15
N PRO A 92 11.94 -5.11 -8.45
CA PRO A 92 11.91 -4.74 -7.03
C PRO A 92 11.04 -3.51 -6.78
N ILE A 93 10.17 -3.60 -5.76
CA ILE A 93 9.41 -2.48 -5.21
C ILE A 93 9.94 -2.14 -3.82
N ILE A 94 10.36 -0.90 -3.64
CA ILE A 94 10.92 -0.38 -2.40
C ILE A 94 9.90 0.56 -1.73
N ALA A 95 9.48 0.25 -0.51
CA ALA A 95 8.69 1.16 0.31
C ALA A 95 9.62 2.17 1.01
N ALA A 96 9.56 3.43 0.58
CA ALA A 96 10.24 4.56 1.23
C ALA A 96 9.25 5.27 2.15
N LEU A 97 9.21 4.85 3.43
CA LEU A 97 8.24 5.32 4.41
C LEU A 97 8.70 6.64 5.02
N ASN A 98 8.14 7.72 4.53
CA ASN A 98 8.43 9.09 4.98
C ASN A 98 7.47 9.60 6.07
N GLY A 99 6.54 8.77 6.55
CA GLY A 99 5.53 9.09 7.55
C GLY A 99 4.86 7.83 8.11
N HIS A 100 3.69 8.00 8.71
CA HIS A 100 2.91 6.91 9.30
C HIS A 100 2.47 5.87 8.25
N ALA A 101 2.63 4.60 8.59
CA ALA A 101 2.10 3.44 7.85
C ALA A 101 1.22 2.62 8.81
N TYR A 102 -0.10 2.72 8.66
CA TYR A 102 -1.07 2.08 9.55
C TYR A 102 -1.96 1.08 8.81
N GLY A 103 -2.32 0.00 9.51
CA GLY A 103 -3.27 -0.99 9.01
C GLY A 103 -2.86 -1.54 7.65
N ASN A 104 -3.77 -1.52 6.68
CA ASN A 104 -3.46 -1.97 5.32
C ASN A 104 -2.34 -1.16 4.63
N GLY A 105 -2.01 0.07 5.10
CA GLY A 105 -0.83 0.79 4.67
C GLY A 105 0.47 0.10 5.11
N ALA A 106 0.52 -0.37 6.36
CA ALA A 106 1.63 -1.19 6.84
C ALA A 106 1.71 -2.55 6.12
N VAL A 107 0.55 -3.17 5.83
CA VAL A 107 0.50 -4.43 5.04
C VAL A 107 1.01 -4.20 3.61
N LEU A 108 0.65 -3.08 2.98
CA LEU A 108 1.15 -2.68 1.67
C LEU A 108 2.69 -2.56 1.67
N ALA A 109 3.25 -1.93 2.71
CA ALA A 109 4.70 -1.87 2.87
C ALA A 109 5.33 -3.25 3.10
N CYS A 110 4.65 -4.18 3.83
CA CYS A 110 5.09 -5.56 3.99
C CYS A 110 5.10 -6.34 2.66
N ALA A 111 4.21 -6.01 1.73
CA ALA A 111 4.16 -6.63 0.42
C ALA A 111 5.36 -6.23 -0.47
N CYS A 112 5.95 -5.06 -0.26
CA CYS A 112 7.16 -4.61 -0.97
C CYS A 112 8.38 -5.46 -0.63
N ASP A 113 9.39 -5.47 -1.51
CA ASP A 113 10.63 -6.22 -1.32
C ASP A 113 11.49 -5.63 -0.21
N PHE A 114 11.66 -4.31 -0.21
CA PHE A 114 12.45 -3.58 0.77
C PHE A 114 11.65 -2.46 1.43
N ARG A 115 11.98 -2.14 2.67
CA ARG A 115 11.36 -1.08 3.47
C ARG A 115 12.43 -0.23 4.11
N PHE A 116 12.38 1.08 3.85
CA PHE A 116 13.20 2.07 4.51
C PHE A 116 12.27 3.08 5.16
N MET A 117 12.42 3.29 6.45
CA MET A 117 11.59 4.22 7.22
C MET A 117 12.45 5.32 7.82
N LYS A 118 11.94 6.55 7.84
CA LYS A 118 12.58 7.66 8.56
C LYS A 118 12.76 7.29 10.02
N SER A 119 13.93 7.65 10.59
CA SER A 119 14.26 7.37 11.98
C SER A 119 13.69 8.40 12.95
N ASP A 120 13.29 9.57 12.44
CA ASP A 120 12.92 10.74 13.25
C ASP A 120 11.41 10.92 13.39
N LYS A 121 10.60 10.27 12.55
CA LYS A 121 9.14 10.39 12.61
C LYS A 121 8.41 9.25 11.92
N GLY A 122 7.15 9.10 12.31
CA GLY A 122 6.25 8.07 11.79
C GLY A 122 6.20 6.83 12.68
N PHE A 123 5.12 6.08 12.55
CA PHE A 123 4.93 4.80 13.20
C PHE A 123 4.55 3.77 12.15
N PHE A 124 5.07 2.57 12.32
CA PHE A 124 4.66 1.39 11.58
C PHE A 124 3.76 0.57 12.51
N CYS A 125 2.47 0.50 12.22
CA CYS A 125 1.49 0.01 13.17
C CYS A 125 0.40 -0.84 12.51
N PHE A 126 -0.01 -1.88 13.22
CA PHE A 126 -1.16 -2.73 12.89
C PHE A 126 -2.26 -2.52 13.96
N PRO A 127 -3.12 -1.49 13.82
CA PRO A 127 -4.13 -1.13 14.82
C PRO A 127 -5.43 -1.95 14.73
N GLU A 128 -5.43 -3.06 14.02
CA GLU A 128 -6.63 -3.85 13.69
C GLU A 128 -7.42 -4.28 14.92
N VAL A 129 -6.72 -4.58 16.03
CA VAL A 129 -7.36 -4.92 17.31
C VAL A 129 -8.12 -3.71 17.90
N ASP A 130 -7.51 -2.51 17.80
CA ASP A 130 -8.11 -1.28 18.35
C ASP A 130 -9.34 -0.82 17.55
N VAL A 131 -9.31 -1.06 16.24
CA VAL A 131 -10.43 -0.70 15.34
C VAL A 131 -11.39 -1.85 15.09
N MET A 132 -11.17 -3.01 15.73
CA MET A 132 -11.98 -4.22 15.62
C MET A 132 -12.17 -4.73 14.17
N VAL A 133 -11.17 -4.54 13.33
CA VAL A 133 -11.14 -5.03 11.94
C VAL A 133 -10.18 -6.22 11.86
N PRO A 134 -10.64 -7.41 11.46
CA PRO A 134 -9.74 -8.57 11.37
C PRO A 134 -8.80 -8.48 10.18
N PHE A 135 -7.60 -9.06 10.33
CA PHE A 135 -6.74 -9.31 9.17
C PHE A 135 -7.37 -10.35 8.25
N PHE A 136 -7.25 -10.11 6.95
CA PHE A 136 -7.52 -11.17 5.99
C PHE A 136 -6.44 -12.26 6.06
N PRO A 137 -6.80 -13.53 5.89
CA PRO A 137 -5.82 -14.64 5.92
C PRO A 137 -4.63 -14.44 4.97
N SER A 138 -4.84 -13.79 3.83
CA SER A 138 -3.79 -13.46 2.85
C SER A 138 -2.74 -12.45 3.33
N MET A 139 -3.02 -11.68 4.39
CA MET A 139 -2.11 -10.67 4.93
C MET A 139 -1.06 -11.27 5.89
N PHE A 140 -1.41 -12.36 6.59
CA PHE A 140 -0.50 -12.98 7.56
C PHE A 140 0.87 -13.39 6.99
N PRO A 141 0.96 -14.05 5.82
CA PRO A 141 2.26 -14.39 5.22
C PRO A 141 3.11 -13.17 4.93
N LEU A 142 2.49 -12.05 4.51
CA LEU A 142 3.19 -10.79 4.19
C LEU A 142 3.77 -10.16 5.45
N ILE A 143 2.99 -10.09 6.52
CA ILE A 143 3.41 -9.54 7.80
C ILE A 143 4.52 -10.41 8.41
N ASN A 144 4.33 -11.73 8.45
CA ASN A 144 5.32 -12.67 9.00
C ASN A 144 6.65 -12.66 8.25
N LYS A 145 6.62 -12.44 6.91
CA LYS A 145 7.83 -12.29 6.10
C LYS A 145 8.60 -11.02 6.45
N ALA A 146 7.88 -9.94 6.73
CA ALA A 146 8.43 -8.59 6.78
C ALA A 146 8.80 -8.13 8.20
N VAL A 147 8.10 -8.65 9.23
CA VAL A 147 8.30 -8.28 10.63
C VAL A 147 9.08 -9.40 11.32
N PRO A 148 10.25 -9.10 11.93
CA PRO A 148 11.02 -10.11 12.66
C PRO A 148 10.17 -10.73 13.77
N GLN A 149 10.19 -12.05 13.85
CA GLN A 149 9.63 -12.77 14.99
C GLN A 149 10.68 -12.80 16.10
N THR A 150 10.33 -12.28 17.27
CA THR A 150 11.14 -12.32 18.48
C THR A 150 11.00 -13.66 19.18
#